data_de88fdb5e4cb1606ae933a4457e48933
#
_entry.id   de88fdb5e4cb1606ae933a4457e48933
#
_cell.length_a   1.000
_cell.length_b   1.000
_cell.length_c   1.000
_cell.angle_alpha   90.00
_cell.angle_beta   90.00
_cell.angle_gamma   90.00
#
_symmetry.space_group_name_H-M   'P 1'
#
loop_
_entity.id
_entity.type
_entity.pdbx_description
1 polymer ?
#
loop_
_entity_poly.entity_id
_entity_poly.type
_entity_poly.pdbx_seq_one_letter_code
_entity_poly.pdbx_strand_id
1 'polypeptide(L)'
;SPLREELTHVQNYLKIQKIRLGSRLQYSINISEAYYSVKLPFLSLTTLVENSIKYAVENKASGGMVEVNGSEKDGDLCIDIIDNGDGMSQSKIVSVLRGDAYKDNEKGSVGLYNINSRLIHYFGNEYALSIESENKPSLGTKVTIKVPLVQE
;
A
#
# COMPACT_ATOMS: atom_id res chain seq x y z
N SER A 1 14.26 4.81 4.03
CA SER A 1 13.53 6.04 4.37
C SER A 1 12.76 5.86 5.67
N PRO A 2 12.92 6.77 6.65
CA PRO A 2 12.14 6.68 7.90
C PRO A 2 10.64 6.82 7.64
N LEU A 3 9.85 6.13 8.44
CA LEU A 3 8.39 6.22 8.35
C LEU A 3 7.89 7.67 8.39
N ARG A 4 8.53 8.52 9.22
CA ARG A 4 8.18 9.93 9.29
C ARG A 4 8.20 10.61 7.92
N GLU A 5 9.25 10.37 7.14
CA GLU A 5 9.37 10.94 5.79
C GLU A 5 8.38 10.32 4.83
N GLU A 6 8.18 8.99 4.91
CA GLU A 6 7.19 8.31 4.09
C GLU A 6 5.79 8.88 4.33
N LEU A 7 5.42 9.10 5.60
CA LEU A 7 4.12 9.68 5.94
C LEU A 7 3.97 11.12 5.46
N THR A 8 5.04 11.90 5.49
CA THR A 8 5.01 13.27 4.95
C THR A 8 4.66 13.24 3.46
N HIS A 9 5.30 12.36 2.69
CA HIS A 9 5.00 12.21 1.26
C HIS A 9 3.56 11.74 1.03
N VAL A 10 3.10 10.76 1.80
CA VAL A 10 1.72 10.24 1.70
C VAL A 10 0.71 11.34 2.00
N GLN A 11 0.92 12.10 3.08
CA GLN A 11 0.03 13.19 3.46
C GLN A 11 -0.06 14.26 2.38
N ASN A 12 1.09 14.65 1.82
CA ASN A 12 1.11 15.63 0.74
C ASN A 12 0.38 15.12 -0.51
N TYR A 13 0.62 13.87 -0.86
CA TYR A 13 -0.07 13.24 -1.99
C TYR A 13 -1.59 13.22 -1.79
N LEU A 14 -2.05 12.79 -0.61
CA LEU A 14 -3.47 12.70 -0.29
C LEU A 14 -4.14 14.07 -0.27
N LYS A 15 -3.46 15.10 0.23
CA LYS A 15 -3.99 16.48 0.19
C LYS A 15 -4.24 16.94 -1.24
N ILE A 16 -3.30 16.68 -2.14
CA ILE A 16 -3.44 17.03 -3.55
C ILE A 16 -4.60 16.27 -4.18
N GLN A 17 -4.70 14.96 -3.91
CA GLN A 17 -5.78 14.15 -4.44
C GLN A 17 -7.15 14.56 -3.88
N LYS A 18 -7.19 14.98 -2.62
CA LYS A 18 -8.43 15.48 -2.01
C LYS A 18 -8.93 16.75 -2.71
N ILE A 19 -8.04 17.63 -3.10
CA ILE A 19 -8.39 18.82 -3.90
C ILE A 19 -8.97 18.40 -5.25
N ARG A 20 -8.33 17.43 -5.93
CA ARG A 20 -8.74 16.96 -7.25
C ARG A 20 -10.05 16.17 -7.22
N LEU A 21 -10.22 15.31 -6.24
CA LEU A 21 -11.34 14.36 -6.17
C LEU A 21 -12.49 14.82 -5.26
N GLY A 22 -12.23 15.79 -4.39
CA GLY A 22 -13.24 16.34 -3.50
C GLY A 22 -13.88 15.28 -2.59
N SER A 23 -15.22 15.30 -2.55
CA SER A 23 -15.96 14.36 -1.69
C SER A 23 -15.87 12.90 -2.16
N ARG A 24 -15.37 12.65 -3.35
CA ARG A 24 -15.17 11.29 -3.84
C ARG A 24 -14.04 10.56 -3.11
N LEU A 25 -13.13 11.27 -2.45
CA LEU A 25 -12.05 10.66 -1.68
C LEU A 25 -12.28 10.86 -0.19
N GLN A 26 -12.31 9.75 0.56
CA GLN A 26 -12.21 9.74 2.01
C GLN A 26 -10.94 8.99 2.39
N TYR A 27 -10.19 9.50 3.36
CA TYR A 27 -8.98 8.81 3.80
C TYR A 27 -8.72 9.05 5.28
N SER A 28 -7.96 8.11 5.89
CA SER A 28 -7.46 8.26 7.25
C SER A 28 -6.07 7.65 7.36
N ILE A 29 -5.26 8.20 8.26
CA ILE A 29 -3.93 7.69 8.58
C ILE A 29 -3.86 7.52 10.09
N ASN A 30 -3.62 6.29 10.55
CA ASN A 30 -3.61 5.93 11.97
C ASN A 30 -2.33 5.14 12.27
N ILE A 31 -1.23 5.84 12.53
CA ILE A 31 0.05 5.24 12.90
C ILE A 31 0.64 6.05 14.04
N SER A 32 1.01 5.37 15.13
CA SER A 32 1.61 6.00 16.29
C SER A 32 2.97 6.61 15.97
N GLU A 33 3.24 7.77 16.56
CA GLU A 33 4.54 8.44 16.45
C GLU A 33 5.70 7.56 16.98
N ALA A 34 5.40 6.59 17.84
CA ALA A 34 6.38 5.66 18.36
C ALA A 34 7.13 4.90 17.26
N TYR A 35 6.54 4.77 16.07
CA TYR A 35 7.12 4.02 14.95
C TYR A 35 7.77 4.91 13.89
N TYR A 36 7.82 6.21 14.08
CA TYR A 36 8.24 7.16 13.04
C TYR A 36 9.71 7.03 12.61
N SER A 37 10.56 6.44 13.45
CA SER A 37 11.97 6.20 13.10
C SER A 37 12.22 4.87 12.37
N VAL A 38 11.23 4.00 12.30
CA VAL A 38 11.34 2.72 11.60
C VAL A 38 11.51 2.96 10.11
N LYS A 39 12.45 2.26 9.49
CA LYS A 39 12.77 2.48 8.07
C LYS A 39 11.99 1.56 7.16
N LEU A 40 11.55 2.11 6.04
CA LEU A 40 10.84 1.43 4.96
C LEU A 40 11.62 1.62 3.66
N PRO A 41 11.41 0.76 2.66
CA PRO A 41 11.93 1.03 1.32
C PRO A 41 11.42 2.39 0.83
N PHE A 42 12.29 3.14 0.15
CA PHE A 42 12.02 4.52 -0.27
C PHE A 42 10.77 4.59 -1.16
N LEU A 43 9.86 5.49 -0.80
CA LEU A 43 8.58 5.75 -1.48
C LEU A 43 7.62 4.57 -1.54
N SER A 44 7.82 3.54 -0.69
CA SER A 44 6.96 2.36 -0.70
C SER A 44 5.52 2.69 -0.29
N LEU A 45 5.32 3.49 0.76
CA LEU A 45 3.97 3.85 1.19
C LEU A 45 3.24 4.69 0.15
N THR A 46 3.91 5.69 -0.42
CA THR A 46 3.30 6.54 -1.44
C THR A 46 2.85 5.71 -2.64
N THR A 47 3.68 4.77 -3.10
CA THR A 47 3.33 3.90 -4.22
C THR A 47 2.10 3.06 -3.93
N LEU A 48 2.00 2.49 -2.73
CA LEU A 48 0.84 1.69 -2.34
C LEU A 48 -0.43 2.53 -2.24
N VAL A 49 -0.32 3.73 -1.69
CA VAL A 49 -1.45 4.66 -1.60
C VAL A 49 -1.89 5.13 -2.99
N GLU A 50 -0.95 5.42 -3.89
CA GLU A 50 -1.25 5.78 -5.27
C GLU A 50 -2.04 4.67 -5.97
N ASN A 51 -1.64 3.41 -5.79
CA ASN A 51 -2.36 2.28 -6.35
C ASN A 51 -3.79 2.19 -5.80
N SER A 52 -3.96 2.38 -4.50
CA SER A 52 -5.29 2.36 -3.89
C SER A 52 -6.18 3.46 -4.44
N ILE A 53 -5.67 4.69 -4.59
CA ILE A 53 -6.42 5.80 -5.15
C ILE A 53 -6.84 5.48 -6.59
N LYS A 54 -5.91 4.99 -7.39
CA LYS A 54 -6.16 4.68 -8.80
C LYS A 54 -7.26 3.62 -8.97
N TYR A 55 -7.19 2.55 -8.20
CA TYR A 55 -8.10 1.42 -8.39
C TYR A 55 -9.38 1.52 -7.58
N ALA A 56 -9.37 2.22 -6.44
CA ALA A 56 -10.54 2.30 -5.58
C ALA A 56 -11.36 3.59 -5.76
N VAL A 57 -10.73 4.69 -6.11
CA VAL A 57 -11.39 6.00 -6.12
C VAL A 57 -11.60 6.52 -7.53
N GLU A 58 -10.56 6.55 -8.36
CA GLU A 58 -10.64 7.14 -9.71
C GLU A 58 -11.62 6.40 -10.63
N ASN A 59 -11.72 5.08 -10.47
CA ASN A 59 -12.58 4.24 -11.32
C ASN A 59 -14.02 4.15 -10.83
N LYS A 60 -14.36 4.84 -9.73
CA LYS A 60 -15.71 4.82 -9.16
C LYS A 60 -16.31 6.21 -9.13
N ALA A 61 -17.46 6.38 -9.80
CA ALA A 61 -18.18 7.64 -9.77
C ALA A 61 -18.63 8.03 -8.36
N SER A 62 -18.96 7.05 -7.53
CA SER A 62 -19.35 7.27 -6.14
C SER A 62 -18.16 7.55 -5.21
N GLY A 63 -16.92 7.37 -5.71
CA GLY A 63 -15.71 7.55 -4.94
C GLY A 63 -15.35 6.34 -4.10
N GLY A 64 -14.35 6.51 -3.25
CA GLY A 64 -13.86 5.45 -2.42
C GLY A 64 -13.12 5.94 -1.19
N MET A 65 -12.69 4.98 -0.36
CA MET A 65 -12.00 5.22 0.89
C MET A 65 -10.66 4.52 0.89
N VAL A 66 -9.65 5.20 1.46
CA VAL A 66 -8.32 4.63 1.68
C VAL A 66 -7.94 4.84 3.15
N GLU A 67 -7.54 3.78 3.83
CA GLU A 67 -7.05 3.84 5.21
C GLU A 67 -5.62 3.34 5.26
N VAL A 68 -4.78 4.05 6.02
CA VAL A 68 -3.40 3.62 6.30
C VAL A 68 -3.30 3.43 7.81
N ASN A 69 -3.14 2.18 8.25
CA ASN A 69 -3.12 1.82 9.66
C ASN A 69 -1.84 1.09 10.01
N GLY A 70 -1.23 1.46 11.14
CA GLY A 70 -0.03 0.80 11.63
C GLY A 70 -0.26 0.12 12.96
N SER A 71 0.34 -1.06 13.13
CA SER A 71 0.28 -1.82 14.37
C SER A 71 1.55 -2.64 14.56
N GLU A 72 1.82 -3.00 15.82
CA GLU A 72 2.96 -3.85 16.16
C GLU A 72 2.48 -5.28 16.38
N LYS A 73 3.21 -6.24 15.81
CA LYS A 73 2.92 -7.65 16.02
C LYS A 73 4.21 -8.45 15.99
N ASP A 74 4.49 -9.18 17.06
CA ASP A 74 5.62 -10.12 17.15
C ASP A 74 6.98 -9.50 16.78
N GLY A 75 7.21 -8.26 17.20
CA GLY A 75 8.47 -7.55 16.94
C GLY A 75 8.54 -6.87 15.59
N ASP A 76 7.45 -6.86 14.84
CA ASP A 76 7.37 -6.23 13.53
C ASP A 76 6.37 -5.09 13.53
N LEU A 77 6.61 -4.10 12.69
CA LEU A 77 5.64 -3.08 12.36
C LEU A 77 4.87 -3.53 11.13
N CYS A 78 3.56 -3.61 11.25
CA CYS A 78 2.66 -3.94 10.14
C CYS A 78 1.90 -2.68 9.74
N ILE A 79 2.00 -2.28 8.48
CA ILE A 79 1.28 -1.13 7.94
C ILE A 79 0.33 -1.64 6.89
N ASP A 80 -0.97 -1.47 7.14
CA ASP A 80 -2.03 -1.87 6.24
C ASP A 80 -2.50 -0.68 5.42
N ILE A 81 -2.56 -0.86 4.11
CA ILE A 81 -3.19 0.09 3.20
C ILE A 81 -4.47 -0.59 2.71
N ILE A 82 -5.61 -0.05 3.15
CA ILE A 82 -6.92 -0.65 2.94
C ILE A 82 -7.75 0.25 2.04
N ASP A 83 -8.37 -0.32 1.02
CA ASP A 83 -9.30 0.41 0.18
C ASP A 83 -10.61 -0.37 0.02
N ASN A 84 -11.66 0.31 -0.42
CA ASN A 84 -12.96 -0.29 -0.68
C ASN A 84 -13.25 -0.43 -2.19
N GLY A 85 -12.21 -0.65 -2.98
CA GLY A 85 -12.32 -0.87 -4.42
C GLY A 85 -12.91 -2.22 -4.80
N ASP A 86 -12.72 -2.60 -6.05
CA ASP A 86 -13.29 -3.85 -6.59
C ASP A 86 -12.50 -5.10 -6.21
N GLY A 87 -11.34 -4.93 -5.60
CA GLY A 87 -10.50 -6.04 -5.20
C GLY A 87 -9.74 -6.70 -6.34
N MET A 88 -9.09 -7.81 -6.02
CA MET A 88 -8.32 -8.61 -6.98
C MET A 88 -8.59 -10.08 -6.75
N SER A 89 -8.62 -10.86 -7.85
CA SER A 89 -8.66 -12.32 -7.77
C SER A 89 -7.34 -12.88 -7.23
N GLN A 90 -7.36 -14.10 -6.71
CA GLN A 90 -6.15 -14.76 -6.25
C GLN A 90 -5.12 -14.91 -7.36
N SER A 91 -5.55 -15.23 -8.58
CA SER A 91 -4.64 -15.32 -9.73
C SER A 91 -4.00 -13.99 -10.05
N LYS A 92 -4.72 -12.88 -9.93
CA LYS A 92 -4.17 -11.53 -10.14
C LYS A 92 -3.12 -11.20 -9.08
N ILE A 93 -3.40 -11.51 -7.81
CA ILE A 93 -2.46 -11.29 -6.70
C ILE A 93 -1.15 -12.04 -6.97
N VAL A 94 -1.22 -13.30 -7.31
CA VAL A 94 -0.03 -14.13 -7.61
C VAL A 94 0.74 -13.54 -8.79
N SER A 95 0.05 -13.18 -9.86
CA SER A 95 0.64 -12.58 -11.06
C SER A 95 1.39 -11.28 -10.74
N VAL A 96 0.76 -10.41 -9.95
CA VAL A 96 1.36 -9.12 -9.53
C VAL A 96 2.65 -9.36 -8.74
N LEU A 97 2.61 -10.26 -7.77
CA LEU A 97 3.77 -10.52 -6.91
C LEU A 97 4.90 -11.23 -7.64
N ARG A 98 4.61 -11.96 -8.72
CA ARG A 98 5.63 -12.59 -9.57
C ARG A 98 6.24 -11.66 -10.62
N GLY A 99 5.68 -10.45 -10.78
CA GLY A 99 6.18 -9.50 -11.76
C GLY A 99 5.73 -9.79 -13.18
N ASP A 100 4.63 -10.47 -13.40
CA ASP A 100 4.10 -10.77 -14.72
C ASP A 100 3.76 -9.51 -15.52
N ALA A 101 3.49 -8.38 -14.81
CA ALA A 101 3.26 -7.09 -15.43
C ALA A 101 4.45 -6.59 -16.28
N TYR A 102 5.67 -6.96 -15.92
CA TYR A 102 6.85 -6.62 -16.72
C TYR A 102 6.83 -7.33 -18.06
N LYS A 103 6.32 -8.56 -18.10
CA LYS A 103 6.24 -9.35 -19.33
C LYS A 103 5.15 -8.81 -20.26
N ASP A 104 4.07 -8.31 -19.67
CA ASP A 104 2.88 -7.87 -20.38
C ASP A 104 2.84 -6.36 -20.59
N ASN A 105 3.87 -5.62 -20.18
CA ASN A 105 3.95 -4.17 -20.20
C ASN A 105 2.79 -3.47 -19.48
N GLU A 106 2.21 -4.13 -18.45
CA GLU A 106 1.17 -3.54 -17.62
C GLU A 106 1.79 -2.64 -16.55
N LYS A 107 1.58 -1.35 -16.63
CA LYS A 107 2.22 -0.37 -15.75
C LYS A 107 1.70 -0.38 -14.31
N GLY A 108 0.43 -0.74 -14.10
CA GLY A 108 -0.21 -0.59 -12.80
C GLY A 108 0.28 -1.52 -11.70
N SER A 109 0.85 -2.67 -12.07
CA SER A 109 1.25 -3.71 -11.12
C SER A 109 2.74 -3.76 -10.85
N VAL A 110 3.55 -3.00 -11.58
CA VAL A 110 5.00 -2.98 -11.43
C VAL A 110 5.43 -2.45 -10.07
N GLY A 111 4.68 -1.46 -9.55
CA GLY A 111 4.98 -0.87 -8.23
C GLY A 111 4.90 -1.89 -7.11
N LEU A 112 3.86 -2.75 -7.11
CA LEU A 112 3.70 -3.80 -6.09
C LEU A 112 4.84 -4.81 -6.17
N TYR A 113 5.20 -5.25 -7.36
CA TYR A 113 6.32 -6.17 -7.55
C TYR A 113 7.62 -5.56 -7.04
N ASN A 114 7.90 -4.31 -7.37
CA ASN A 114 9.13 -3.63 -6.95
C ASN A 114 9.22 -3.51 -5.43
N ILE A 115 8.13 -3.16 -4.77
CA ILE A 115 8.09 -3.05 -3.31
C ILE A 115 8.33 -4.43 -2.69
N ASN A 116 7.64 -5.46 -3.19
CA ASN A 116 7.80 -6.82 -2.72
C ASN A 116 9.26 -7.28 -2.83
N SER A 117 9.88 -7.05 -3.99
CA SER A 117 11.28 -7.41 -4.23
C SER A 117 12.22 -6.69 -3.26
N ARG A 118 11.99 -5.41 -3.00
CA ARG A 118 12.83 -4.64 -2.07
C ARG A 118 12.67 -5.09 -0.64
N LEU A 119 11.45 -5.41 -0.20
CA LEU A 119 11.20 -5.94 1.15
C LEU A 119 11.94 -7.25 1.35
N ILE A 120 11.86 -8.16 0.40
CA ILE A 120 12.54 -9.45 0.46
C ILE A 120 14.05 -9.25 0.47
N HIS A 121 14.56 -8.35 -0.37
CA HIS A 121 15.99 -8.06 -0.46
C HIS A 121 16.55 -7.52 0.86
N TYR A 122 15.84 -6.58 1.50
CA TYR A 122 16.34 -5.94 2.72
C TYR A 122 16.12 -6.78 3.97
N PHE A 123 15.02 -7.52 4.07
CA PHE A 123 14.60 -8.13 5.32
C PHE A 123 14.40 -9.65 5.24
N GLY A 124 14.36 -10.23 4.06
CA GLY A 124 14.17 -11.67 3.87
C GLY A 124 12.77 -12.04 3.38
N ASN A 125 12.61 -13.33 3.02
CA ASN A 125 11.37 -13.83 2.41
C ASN A 125 10.15 -13.71 3.32
N GLU A 126 10.34 -13.75 4.63
CA GLU A 126 9.27 -13.62 5.61
C GLU A 126 8.64 -12.21 5.62
N TYR A 127 9.29 -11.23 5.00
CA TYR A 127 8.80 -9.87 4.87
C TYR A 127 8.21 -9.55 3.52
N ALA A 128 7.91 -10.59 2.73
CA ALA A 128 7.22 -10.42 1.46
C ALA A 128 5.90 -9.66 1.67
N LEU A 129 5.55 -8.85 0.68
CA LEU A 129 4.31 -8.06 0.69
C LEU A 129 3.11 -9.00 0.78
N SER A 130 2.15 -8.67 1.64
CA SER A 130 0.90 -9.42 1.78
C SER A 130 -0.24 -8.67 1.13
N ILE A 131 -1.03 -9.37 0.33
CA ILE A 131 -2.21 -8.80 -0.31
C ILE A 131 -3.40 -9.69 0.01
N GLU A 132 -4.42 -9.11 0.64
CA GLU A 132 -5.69 -9.77 0.91
C GLU A 132 -6.79 -9.06 0.14
N SER A 133 -7.55 -9.79 -0.65
CA SER A 133 -8.60 -9.20 -1.46
C SER A 133 -9.63 -10.23 -1.84
N GLU A 134 -10.89 -9.78 -2.01
CA GLU A 134 -11.94 -10.55 -2.66
C GLU A 134 -12.33 -9.79 -3.93
N ASN A 135 -12.42 -10.52 -5.04
CA ASN A 135 -12.76 -9.92 -6.34
C ASN A 135 -14.27 -9.68 -6.42
N LYS A 136 -14.77 -8.80 -5.56
CA LYS A 136 -16.19 -8.41 -5.48
C LYS A 136 -16.28 -6.90 -5.29
N PRO A 137 -17.28 -6.25 -5.89
CA PRO A 137 -17.44 -4.80 -5.74
C PRO A 137 -17.51 -4.37 -4.27
N SER A 138 -16.76 -3.32 -3.94
CA SER A 138 -16.75 -2.66 -2.63
C SER A 138 -16.18 -3.47 -1.45
N LEU A 139 -15.62 -4.66 -1.67
CA LEU A 139 -14.91 -5.39 -0.63
C LEU A 139 -13.44 -5.02 -0.54
N GLY A 140 -12.88 -4.53 -1.65
CA GLY A 140 -11.58 -3.88 -1.65
C GLY A 140 -10.37 -4.77 -1.50
N THR A 141 -9.27 -4.13 -1.18
CA THR A 141 -7.96 -4.76 -1.06
C THR A 141 -7.27 -4.25 0.19
N LYS A 142 -6.58 -5.16 0.89
CA LYS A 142 -5.68 -4.81 1.97
C LYS A 142 -4.27 -5.24 1.60
N VAL A 143 -3.37 -4.28 1.46
CA VAL A 143 -1.94 -4.54 1.23
C VAL A 143 -1.20 -4.26 2.53
N THR A 144 -0.40 -5.21 3.00
CA THR A 144 0.35 -5.07 4.24
C THR A 144 1.85 -5.05 3.97
N ILE A 145 2.51 -3.98 4.41
CA ILE A 145 3.96 -3.92 4.54
C ILE A 145 4.31 -4.34 5.95
N LYS A 146 5.21 -5.31 6.09
CA LYS A 146 5.75 -5.72 7.38
C LYS A 146 7.25 -5.47 7.37
N VAL A 147 7.74 -4.78 8.39
CA VAL A 147 9.18 -4.54 8.56
C VAL A 147 9.57 -4.79 10.02
N PRO A 148 10.81 -5.23 10.28
CA PRO A 148 11.24 -5.45 11.66
C PRO A 148 11.35 -4.12 12.40
N LEU A 149 10.98 -4.11 13.69
CA LEU A 149 11.14 -2.93 14.54
C LEU A 149 12.60 -2.72 14.91
N VAL A 150 13.36 -3.78 15.08
CA VAL A 150 14.80 -3.71 15.34
C VAL A 150 15.53 -3.83 14.02
N GLN A 151 16.15 -2.74 13.58
CA GLN A 151 16.85 -2.66 12.29
C GLN A 151 18.31 -2.35 12.52
N GLU A 152 19.18 -3.11 11.87
CA GLU A 152 20.62 -2.91 11.91
C GLU A 152 21.13 -2.16 10.66
#